data_95e5f2dfdbfc500cababe0187b91f946
#
_entry.id   95e5f2dfdbfc500cababe0187b91f946
#
_cell.length_a   1.000
_cell.length_b   1.000
_cell.length_c   1.000
_cell.angle_alpha   90.00
_cell.angle_beta   90.00
_cell.angle_gamma   90.00
#
_symmetry.space_group_name_H-M   'P 1'
#
loop_
_entity.id
_entity.type
_entity.pdbx_description
1 polymer ?
#
loop_
_entity_poly.entity_id
_entity_poly.type
_entity_poly.pdbx_seq_one_letter_code
_entity_poly.pdbx_strand_id
1 'polypeptide(L)'
;MIGVGALALFGAATASADPATITWNNDSSQYTRTISNATPAVGDTITVTTTFNRVMIGDENLNWFKDWHPSCLTYVTDSAKVTDAAGDHPVEPYLEIKPDFIAGDFTATSYRVVMKDHGPAARFSAKYTVGSCATGTALNTGMEYMSNTAGHVDFSTKGPSITVGGTSGPGTGGDTGSSSPTSLLGGLTSLLGGLGSSK
;
A
#
# COMPACT_ATOMS: atom_id res chain seq x y z
N MET A 1 7.04 -53.38 17.16
CA MET A 1 6.03 -52.43 16.62
C MET A 1 6.71 -51.10 16.49
N ILE A 2 6.97 -50.67 15.25
CA ILE A 2 7.66 -49.38 14.96
C ILE A 2 6.58 -48.44 14.50
N GLY A 3 6.30 -47.42 15.33
CA GLY A 3 5.33 -46.36 15.00
C GLY A 3 5.95 -45.34 14.06
N VAL A 4 5.45 -45.24 12.84
CA VAL A 4 5.79 -44.20 11.86
C VAL A 4 4.97 -42.93 12.21
N GLY A 5 5.63 -41.95 12.80
CA GLY A 5 5.04 -40.64 13.02
C GLY A 5 4.99 -39.86 11.72
N ALA A 6 3.79 -39.55 11.24
CA ALA A 6 3.60 -38.64 10.10
C ALA A 6 3.86 -37.19 10.54
N LEU A 7 4.94 -36.59 10.06
CA LEU A 7 5.16 -35.13 10.14
C LEU A 7 4.19 -34.46 9.17
N ALA A 8 3.18 -33.77 9.68
CA ALA A 8 2.35 -32.86 8.88
C ALA A 8 3.16 -31.58 8.66
N LEU A 9 3.66 -31.39 7.44
CA LEU A 9 4.23 -30.13 6.96
C LEU A 9 3.07 -29.15 6.76
N PHE A 10 2.85 -28.26 7.73
CA PHE A 10 1.97 -27.11 7.53
C PHE A 10 2.65 -26.16 6.56
N GLY A 11 2.25 -26.19 5.30
CA GLY A 11 2.62 -25.18 4.34
C GLY A 11 2.03 -23.83 4.79
N ALA A 12 2.87 -22.91 5.22
CA ALA A 12 2.45 -21.53 5.40
C ALA A 12 2.01 -21.01 4.03
N ALA A 13 0.72 -20.72 3.86
CA ALA A 13 0.23 -20.00 2.71
C ALA A 13 0.91 -18.61 2.75
N THR A 14 1.81 -18.34 1.81
CA THR A 14 2.35 -17.00 1.61
C THR A 14 1.20 -16.13 1.11
N ALA A 15 0.75 -15.18 1.94
CA ALA A 15 -0.18 -14.16 1.48
C ALA A 15 0.44 -13.45 0.27
N SER A 16 -0.26 -13.47 -0.86
CA SER A 16 0.16 -12.75 -2.06
C SER A 16 0.15 -11.25 -1.73
N ALA A 17 1.29 -10.58 -1.86
CA ALA A 17 1.33 -9.12 -1.77
C ALA A 17 0.59 -8.55 -2.99
N ASP A 18 -0.32 -7.58 -2.75
CA ASP A 18 -1.05 -6.84 -3.77
C ASP A 18 -0.57 -5.37 -3.75
N PRO A 19 0.52 -5.04 -4.45
CA PRO A 19 1.08 -3.71 -4.44
C PRO A 19 0.17 -2.72 -5.16
N ALA A 20 0.04 -1.52 -4.59
CA ALA A 20 -0.67 -0.42 -5.23
C ALA A 20 0.26 0.76 -5.47
N THR A 21 0.15 1.36 -6.64
CA THR A 21 0.96 2.51 -7.05
C THR A 21 0.08 3.57 -7.71
N ILE A 22 0.27 4.83 -7.33
CA ILE A 22 -0.26 5.97 -8.06
C ILE A 22 0.87 6.92 -8.44
N THR A 23 0.69 7.60 -9.57
CA THR A 23 1.60 8.63 -10.06
C THR A 23 0.79 9.87 -10.38
N TRP A 24 1.29 11.03 -9.99
CA TRP A 24 0.68 12.33 -10.31
C TRP A 24 1.75 13.39 -10.51
N ASN A 25 1.36 14.50 -11.10
CA ASN A 25 2.24 15.62 -11.35
C ASN A 25 1.71 16.87 -10.63
N ASN A 26 2.59 17.78 -10.30
CA ASN A 26 2.35 19.21 -10.20
C ASN A 26 3.26 19.94 -11.19
N ASP A 27 3.25 21.28 -11.15
CA ASP A 27 3.99 22.11 -12.10
C ASP A 27 5.51 21.86 -12.09
N SER A 28 6.06 21.37 -10.98
CA SER A 28 7.50 21.26 -10.77
C SER A 28 8.04 19.83 -10.73
N SER A 29 7.21 18.86 -10.36
CA SER A 29 7.67 17.50 -10.10
C SER A 29 6.59 16.45 -10.38
N GLN A 30 7.04 15.23 -10.69
CA GLN A 30 6.23 14.03 -10.74
C GLN A 30 6.46 13.21 -9.47
N TYR A 31 5.39 12.75 -8.88
CA TYR A 31 5.42 11.91 -7.68
C TYR A 31 4.90 10.53 -8.01
N THR A 32 5.56 9.52 -7.45
CA THR A 32 5.07 8.14 -7.47
C THR A 32 5.03 7.63 -6.06
N ARG A 33 3.86 7.20 -5.60
CA ARG A 33 3.69 6.60 -4.28
C ARG A 33 3.25 5.16 -4.42
N THR A 34 3.97 4.25 -3.76
CA THR A 34 3.76 2.81 -3.80
C THR A 34 3.59 2.26 -2.39
N ILE A 35 2.63 1.36 -2.24
CA ILE A 35 2.44 0.53 -1.06
C ILE A 35 2.72 -0.91 -1.48
N SER A 36 3.56 -1.62 -0.73
CA SER A 36 3.98 -2.98 -1.11
C SER A 36 2.86 -4.02 -1.04
N ASN A 37 1.82 -3.76 -0.25
CA ASN A 37 0.60 -4.57 -0.18
C ASN A 37 -0.57 -3.65 0.19
N ALA A 38 -1.56 -3.51 -0.68
CA ALA A 38 -2.74 -2.67 -0.48
C ALA A 38 -3.89 -3.40 0.22
N THR A 39 -3.79 -4.74 0.35
CA THR A 39 -4.79 -5.59 1.01
C THR A 39 -4.16 -6.43 2.14
N PRO A 40 -3.40 -5.81 3.07
CA PRO A 40 -2.69 -6.55 4.10
C PRO A 40 -3.64 -7.12 5.16
N ALA A 41 -3.19 -8.17 5.83
CA ALA A 41 -3.80 -8.66 7.06
C ALA A 41 -3.27 -7.90 8.30
N VAL A 42 -3.99 -7.97 9.42
CA VAL A 42 -3.49 -7.51 10.71
C VAL A 42 -2.23 -8.29 11.09
N GLY A 43 -1.19 -7.58 11.49
CA GLY A 43 0.13 -8.14 11.81
C GLY A 43 1.12 -8.12 10.65
N ASP A 44 0.67 -7.90 9.42
CA ASP A 44 1.56 -7.77 8.28
C ASP A 44 2.43 -6.52 8.38
N THR A 45 3.58 -6.56 7.73
CA THR A 45 4.42 -5.38 7.54
C THR A 45 4.37 -4.95 6.08
N ILE A 46 4.00 -3.70 5.86
CA ILE A 46 3.99 -3.06 4.54
C ILE A 46 5.11 -2.02 4.44
N THR A 47 5.56 -1.78 3.21
CA THR A 47 6.49 -0.69 2.89
C THR A 47 5.76 0.36 2.07
N VAL A 48 5.85 1.61 2.50
CA VAL A 48 5.38 2.77 1.75
C VAL A 48 6.59 3.48 1.19
N THR A 49 6.54 3.81 -0.10
CA THR A 49 7.63 4.50 -0.80
C THR A 49 7.06 5.68 -1.58
N THR A 50 7.63 6.86 -1.39
CA THR A 50 7.35 8.05 -2.19
C THR A 50 8.59 8.45 -2.97
N THR A 51 8.45 8.59 -4.28
CA THR A 51 9.51 9.00 -5.20
C THR A 51 9.20 10.39 -5.75
N PHE A 52 10.20 11.26 -5.77
CA PHE A 52 10.14 12.64 -6.24
C PHE A 52 11.01 12.75 -7.49
N ASN A 53 10.39 12.92 -8.63
CA ASN A 53 11.09 13.10 -9.90
C ASN A 53 10.94 14.55 -10.36
N ARG A 54 12.05 15.28 -10.42
CA ARG A 54 12.07 16.68 -10.85
C ARG A 54 11.77 16.78 -12.34
N VAL A 55 10.78 17.60 -12.74
CA VAL A 55 10.42 17.81 -14.15
C VAL A 55 10.66 19.25 -14.64
N MET A 56 10.95 20.18 -13.71
CA MET A 56 11.40 21.55 -14.05
C MET A 56 12.92 21.64 -14.06
N ILE A 57 13.41 22.63 -14.83
CA ILE A 57 14.84 22.97 -14.86
C ILE A 57 15.32 23.42 -13.47
N GLY A 58 16.47 22.91 -13.06
CA GLY A 58 17.15 23.22 -11.81
C GLY A 58 16.79 22.28 -10.66
N ASP A 59 17.79 22.02 -9.83
CA ASP A 59 17.66 21.18 -8.66
C ASP A 59 16.72 21.80 -7.62
N GLU A 60 16.04 20.96 -6.84
CA GLU A 60 15.16 21.37 -5.75
C GLU A 60 15.59 20.68 -4.45
N ASN A 61 15.73 21.44 -3.37
CA ASN A 61 16.06 20.88 -2.05
C ASN A 61 14.79 20.61 -1.26
N LEU A 62 14.65 19.38 -0.80
CA LEU A 62 13.59 18.98 0.11
C LEU A 62 13.98 19.40 1.53
N ASN A 63 13.20 20.29 2.16
CA ASN A 63 13.46 20.81 3.50
C ASN A 63 12.89 19.88 4.57
N TRP A 64 11.67 19.40 4.39
CA TRP A 64 11.05 18.36 5.20
C TRP A 64 10.05 17.56 4.37
N PHE A 65 9.73 16.37 4.86
CA PHE A 65 8.76 15.46 4.27
C PHE A 65 7.90 14.85 5.37
N LYS A 66 6.61 14.72 5.12
CA LYS A 66 5.66 14.05 6.00
C LYS A 66 4.94 12.94 5.23
N ASP A 67 4.96 11.75 5.81
CA ASP A 67 4.27 10.56 5.32
C ASP A 67 3.01 10.34 6.13
N TRP A 68 1.84 10.62 5.54
CA TRP A 68 0.55 10.43 6.16
C TRP A 68 0.08 9.00 5.99
N HIS A 69 -0.35 8.38 7.09
CA HIS A 69 -0.84 7.02 7.13
C HIS A 69 -2.01 6.87 8.11
N PRO A 70 -2.88 5.83 7.96
CA PRO A 70 -3.89 5.52 8.95
C PRO A 70 -3.31 5.29 10.35
N SER A 71 -3.96 5.79 11.38
CA SER A 71 -3.49 5.68 12.78
C SER A 71 -3.42 4.25 13.32
N CYS A 72 -4.00 3.29 12.61
CA CYS A 72 -3.87 1.87 12.92
C CYS A 72 -2.60 1.21 12.34
N LEU A 73 -1.79 1.95 11.58
CA LEU A 73 -0.46 1.53 11.17
C LEU A 73 0.56 2.03 12.20
N THR A 74 1.46 1.16 12.60
CA THR A 74 2.55 1.49 13.53
C THR A 74 3.87 1.53 12.77
N TYR A 75 4.57 2.66 12.82
CA TYR A 75 5.89 2.78 12.24
C TYR A 75 6.86 1.74 12.81
N VAL A 76 7.63 1.09 11.95
CA VAL A 76 8.70 0.15 12.34
C VAL A 76 9.99 0.95 12.52
N THR A 77 10.46 1.06 13.73
CA THR A 77 11.70 1.78 14.09
C THR A 77 12.88 1.36 13.19
N ASP A 78 13.74 2.30 12.85
CA ASP A 78 14.93 2.12 12.00
C ASP A 78 14.61 1.64 10.57
N SER A 79 13.37 1.78 10.13
CA SER A 79 12.98 1.39 8.77
C SER A 79 12.91 2.54 7.77
N ALA A 80 12.90 3.77 8.23
CA ALA A 80 12.83 4.93 7.35
C ALA A 80 14.16 5.13 6.61
N LYS A 81 14.05 5.41 5.32
CA LYS A 81 15.19 5.67 4.43
C LYS A 81 14.90 6.86 3.55
N VAL A 82 15.91 7.68 3.36
CA VAL A 82 15.93 8.74 2.36
C VAL A 82 17.10 8.48 1.43
N THR A 83 16.85 8.52 0.14
CA THR A 83 17.85 8.29 -0.91
C THR A 83 17.72 9.40 -1.95
N ASP A 84 18.83 9.92 -2.43
CA ASP A 84 18.88 10.81 -3.58
C ASP A 84 20.10 10.50 -4.49
N ALA A 85 20.52 11.43 -5.35
CA ALA A 85 21.66 11.24 -6.24
C ALA A 85 23.00 11.05 -5.49
N ALA A 86 23.09 11.48 -4.25
CA ALA A 86 24.28 11.31 -3.40
C ALA A 86 24.30 9.97 -2.66
N GLY A 87 23.18 9.23 -2.66
CA GLY A 87 23.03 7.94 -2.00
C GLY A 87 22.03 7.96 -0.85
N ASP A 88 22.19 7.02 0.08
CA ASP A 88 21.33 6.88 1.26
C ASP A 88 21.76 7.86 2.37
N HIS A 89 20.78 8.49 3.00
CA HIS A 89 20.98 9.40 4.12
C HIS A 89 20.34 8.85 5.39
N PRO A 90 20.96 9.02 6.58
CA PRO A 90 20.38 8.68 7.84
C PRO A 90 19.22 9.65 8.16
N VAL A 91 18.03 9.13 8.36
CA VAL A 91 16.84 9.96 8.63
C VAL A 91 16.27 9.75 10.04
N GLU A 92 16.49 8.59 10.62
CA GLU A 92 15.89 8.19 11.91
C GLU A 92 16.08 9.22 13.04
N PRO A 93 17.27 9.83 13.26
CA PRO A 93 17.46 10.81 14.31
C PRO A 93 16.68 12.12 14.12
N TYR A 94 16.12 12.33 12.92
CA TYR A 94 15.42 13.57 12.54
C TYR A 94 13.93 13.34 12.32
N LEU A 95 13.40 12.17 12.74
CA LEU A 95 11.99 11.85 12.59
C LEU A 95 11.15 12.35 13.76
N GLU A 96 10.07 13.02 13.44
CA GLU A 96 8.90 13.15 14.30
C GLU A 96 7.95 11.99 14.00
N ILE A 97 7.58 11.21 15.01
CA ILE A 97 6.70 10.04 14.86
C ILE A 97 5.40 10.32 15.61
N LYS A 98 4.28 10.29 14.91
CA LYS A 98 2.91 10.46 15.42
C LYS A 98 2.05 9.27 15.03
N PRO A 99 0.87 9.11 15.64
CA PRO A 99 -0.02 7.99 15.31
C PRO A 99 -0.49 7.95 13.85
N ASP A 100 -0.54 9.08 13.16
CA ASP A 100 -1.11 9.27 11.82
C ASP A 100 -0.10 9.78 10.78
N PHE A 101 1.14 10.09 11.21
CA PHE A 101 2.23 10.42 10.30
C PHE A 101 3.61 10.16 10.89
N ILE A 102 4.60 10.07 10.02
CA ILE A 102 6.00 10.33 10.35
C ILE A 102 6.50 11.51 9.51
N ALA A 103 7.36 12.35 10.09
CA ALA A 103 7.92 13.50 9.38
C ALA A 103 9.42 13.61 9.61
N GLY A 104 10.18 13.81 8.53
CA GLY A 104 11.62 14.05 8.57
C GLY A 104 11.93 15.52 8.30
N ASP A 105 12.67 16.18 9.19
CA ASP A 105 13.19 17.54 9.00
C ASP A 105 14.63 17.48 8.51
N PHE A 106 14.81 17.75 7.21
CA PHE A 106 16.13 17.72 6.57
C PHE A 106 16.90 19.03 6.73
N THR A 107 16.27 20.09 7.24
CA THR A 107 16.98 21.35 7.57
C THR A 107 17.84 21.22 8.82
N ALA A 108 17.48 20.27 9.70
CA ALA A 108 18.25 19.94 10.90
C ALA A 108 19.46 19.02 10.64
N THR A 109 19.62 18.52 9.40
CA THR A 109 20.66 17.55 9.03
C THR A 109 21.94 18.24 8.53
N SER A 110 23.06 17.50 8.53
CA SER A 110 24.31 17.94 7.90
C SER A 110 24.33 17.71 6.38
N TYR A 111 23.32 17.08 5.82
CA TYR A 111 23.15 16.80 4.38
C TYR A 111 21.93 17.53 3.83
N ARG A 112 21.78 17.52 2.52
CA ARG A 112 20.60 17.99 1.81
C ARG A 112 20.00 16.85 1.02
N VAL A 113 18.67 16.72 1.02
CA VAL A 113 17.97 15.82 0.11
C VAL A 113 17.63 16.60 -1.16
N VAL A 114 18.21 16.18 -2.29
CA VAL A 114 18.13 16.90 -3.54
C VAL A 114 17.30 16.15 -4.57
N MET A 115 16.23 16.78 -5.03
CA MET A 115 15.50 16.35 -6.23
C MET A 115 16.25 16.90 -7.45
N LYS A 116 16.99 16.03 -8.11
CA LYS A 116 17.94 16.38 -9.18
C LYS A 116 17.19 16.63 -10.48
N ASP A 117 17.54 17.75 -11.15
CA ASP A 117 17.09 18.04 -12.50
C ASP A 117 17.65 16.99 -13.47
N HIS A 118 16.76 16.29 -14.19
CA HIS A 118 17.10 15.21 -15.13
C HIS A 118 18.05 14.13 -14.53
N GLY A 119 18.06 13.99 -13.21
CA GLY A 119 18.91 13.06 -12.48
C GLY A 119 18.11 11.95 -11.77
N PRO A 120 18.77 11.18 -10.91
CA PRO A 120 18.10 10.20 -10.07
C PRO A 120 17.05 10.87 -9.18
N ALA A 121 15.87 10.26 -9.11
CA ALA A 121 14.79 10.75 -8.27
C ALA A 121 15.13 10.61 -6.78
N ALA A 122 14.77 11.61 -5.98
CA ALA A 122 14.79 11.46 -4.54
C ALA A 122 13.67 10.52 -4.08
N ARG A 123 13.91 9.77 -2.99
CA ARG A 123 12.98 8.77 -2.48
C ARG A 123 12.96 8.76 -0.97
N PHE A 124 11.75 8.71 -0.42
CA PHE A 124 11.52 8.39 0.98
C PHE A 124 10.79 7.05 1.06
N SER A 125 11.21 6.17 1.98
CA SER A 125 10.50 4.90 2.25
C SER A 125 10.49 4.60 3.73
N ALA A 126 9.40 3.98 4.22
CA ALA A 126 9.26 3.53 5.59
C ALA A 126 8.43 2.24 5.65
N LYS A 127 8.61 1.47 6.72
CA LYS A 127 7.80 0.28 6.99
C LYS A 127 6.81 0.53 8.11
N TYR A 128 5.66 -0.13 8.00
CA TYR A 128 4.59 -0.06 8.97
C TYR A 128 4.03 -1.45 9.27
N THR A 129 3.81 -1.73 10.55
CA THR A 129 3.05 -2.92 10.97
C THR A 129 1.57 -2.56 10.99
N VAL A 130 0.75 -3.41 10.38
CA VAL A 130 -0.70 -3.25 10.30
C VAL A 130 -1.34 -3.68 11.59
N GLY A 131 -1.97 -2.75 12.30
CA GLY A 131 -2.71 -2.98 13.53
C GLY A 131 -4.19 -3.30 13.28
N SER A 132 -5.01 -3.11 14.33
CA SER A 132 -6.46 -3.34 14.28
C SER A 132 -7.15 -2.20 13.52
N CYS A 133 -7.02 -2.18 12.22
CA CYS A 133 -7.73 -1.25 11.34
C CYS A 133 -9.18 -1.70 11.11
N ALA A 134 -10.05 -0.77 10.69
CA ALA A 134 -11.38 -1.11 10.21
C ALA A 134 -11.28 -2.00 8.95
N THR A 135 -11.76 -3.24 9.05
CA THR A 135 -11.71 -4.22 7.96
C THR A 135 -12.63 -3.83 6.81
N GLY A 136 -12.19 -4.09 5.57
CA GLY A 136 -12.98 -3.83 4.37
C GLY A 136 -13.19 -2.34 4.03
N THR A 137 -12.63 -1.42 4.82
CA THR A 137 -12.71 0.02 4.58
C THR A 137 -11.43 0.49 3.90
N ALA A 138 -11.58 1.27 2.84
CA ALA A 138 -10.43 1.93 2.19
C ALA A 138 -9.88 3.04 3.11
N LEU A 139 -8.65 2.91 3.52
CA LEU A 139 -7.93 3.84 4.38
C LEU A 139 -6.96 4.65 3.52
N ASN A 140 -7.08 5.96 3.55
CA ASN A 140 -6.26 6.84 2.73
C ASN A 140 -4.83 6.96 3.27
N THR A 141 -3.89 7.12 2.35
CA THR A 141 -2.51 7.53 2.64
C THR A 141 -2.19 8.79 1.85
N GLY A 142 -1.11 9.47 2.21
CA GLY A 142 -0.72 10.67 1.49
C GLY A 142 0.64 11.18 1.91
N MET A 143 0.98 12.38 1.45
CA MET A 143 2.22 13.04 1.82
C MET A 143 2.07 14.56 1.85
N GLU A 144 2.94 15.20 2.58
CA GLU A 144 3.23 16.63 2.48
C GLU A 144 4.73 16.84 2.41
N TYR A 145 5.16 17.94 1.85
CA TYR A 145 6.57 18.34 1.92
C TYR A 145 6.74 19.86 1.80
N MET A 146 7.90 20.32 2.18
CA MET A 146 8.38 21.68 1.95
C MET A 146 9.67 21.61 1.17
N SER A 147 9.79 22.46 0.17
CA SER A 147 11.02 22.63 -0.59
C SER A 147 11.39 24.10 -0.75
N ASN A 148 12.64 24.33 -1.18
CA ASN A 148 13.11 25.68 -1.46
C ASN A 148 12.49 26.31 -2.73
N THR A 149 11.90 25.52 -3.62
CA THR A 149 11.37 25.97 -4.90
C THR A 149 9.84 25.96 -4.92
N ALA A 150 9.21 24.84 -4.57
CA ALA A 150 7.75 24.70 -4.60
C ALA A 150 7.06 25.26 -3.35
N GLY A 151 7.83 25.55 -2.27
CA GLY A 151 7.22 25.90 -0.99
C GLY A 151 6.53 24.71 -0.33
N HIS A 152 5.46 24.96 0.42
CA HIS A 152 4.64 23.92 1.03
C HIS A 152 3.70 23.29 0.01
N VAL A 153 3.74 21.97 -0.07
CA VAL A 153 2.90 21.16 -0.97
C VAL A 153 2.16 20.12 -0.15
N ASP A 154 0.83 20.15 -0.20
CA ASP A 154 -0.07 19.25 0.52
C ASP A 154 -0.73 18.25 -0.44
N PHE A 155 -0.42 16.99 -0.23
CA PHE A 155 -1.03 15.82 -0.84
C PHE A 155 -1.40 14.79 0.24
N SER A 156 -1.81 15.24 1.42
CA SER A 156 -2.08 14.41 2.61
C SER A 156 -3.11 13.30 2.40
N THR A 157 -3.95 13.45 1.37
CA THR A 157 -4.95 12.43 0.99
C THR A 157 -4.71 11.81 -0.40
N LYS A 158 -3.59 12.16 -1.05
CA LYS A 158 -3.30 11.74 -2.42
C LYS A 158 -2.27 10.61 -2.44
N GLY A 159 -2.74 9.39 -2.17
CA GLY A 159 -1.95 8.17 -2.15
C GLY A 159 -2.80 6.95 -2.44
N PRO A 160 -2.20 5.78 -2.67
CA PRO A 160 -2.95 4.54 -2.74
C PRO A 160 -3.65 4.28 -1.42
N SER A 161 -4.88 3.77 -1.46
CA SER A 161 -5.59 3.33 -0.26
C SER A 161 -5.14 1.94 0.17
N ILE A 162 -5.26 1.66 1.47
CA ILE A 162 -5.06 0.34 2.08
C ILE A 162 -6.43 -0.18 2.52
N THR A 163 -6.75 -1.42 2.18
CA THR A 163 -7.94 -2.11 2.66
C THR A 163 -7.51 -3.32 3.49
N VAL A 164 -7.60 -3.21 4.82
CA VAL A 164 -7.17 -4.30 5.69
C VAL A 164 -8.17 -5.45 5.62
N GLY A 165 -7.68 -6.62 5.24
CA GLY A 165 -8.44 -7.86 5.28
C GLY A 165 -8.75 -8.30 6.71
N GLY A 166 -9.71 -9.21 6.88
CA GLY A 166 -9.89 -9.91 8.16
C GLY A 166 -8.63 -10.73 8.50
N THR A 167 -8.45 -11.01 9.80
CA THR A 167 -7.34 -11.86 10.29
C THR A 167 -7.25 -13.12 9.46
N SER A 168 -6.07 -13.44 8.95
CA SER A 168 -5.75 -14.78 8.48
C SER A 168 -5.79 -15.71 9.69
N GLY A 169 -6.99 -16.15 10.07
CA GLY A 169 -7.13 -17.20 11.08
C GLY A 169 -6.41 -18.45 10.57
N PRO A 170 -5.85 -19.30 11.44
CA PRO A 170 -5.37 -20.61 11.02
C PRO A 170 -6.52 -21.29 10.31
N GLY A 171 -6.33 -21.65 9.03
CA GLY A 171 -7.36 -22.18 8.15
C GLY A 171 -8.07 -23.36 8.81
N THR A 172 -9.26 -23.10 9.34
CA THR A 172 -10.25 -24.15 9.53
C THR A 172 -10.60 -24.59 8.12
N GLY A 173 -10.15 -25.79 7.74
CA GLY A 173 -10.51 -26.46 6.50
C GLY A 173 -12.03 -26.43 6.36
N GLY A 174 -12.52 -25.49 5.57
CA GLY A 174 -13.90 -25.48 5.13
C GLY A 174 -14.07 -26.59 4.11
N ASP A 175 -14.90 -27.54 4.44
CA ASP A 175 -15.42 -28.55 3.54
C ASP A 175 -15.74 -27.93 2.18
N THR A 176 -14.98 -28.31 1.18
CA THR A 176 -15.36 -28.12 -0.21
C THR A 176 -16.51 -29.07 -0.49
N GLY A 177 -17.73 -28.60 -0.18
CA GLY A 177 -18.94 -29.19 -0.71
C GLY A 177 -18.88 -29.16 -2.24
N SER A 178 -18.52 -30.32 -2.79
CA SER A 178 -18.60 -30.59 -4.21
C SER A 178 -20.08 -30.45 -4.64
N SER A 179 -20.44 -29.26 -5.13
CA SER A 179 -21.69 -29.10 -5.86
C SER A 179 -21.44 -29.56 -7.30
N SER A 180 -21.79 -30.82 -7.57
CA SER A 180 -21.92 -31.35 -8.91
C SER A 180 -22.86 -30.47 -9.74
N PRO A 181 -22.51 -30.18 -11.01
CA PRO A 181 -23.45 -29.48 -11.90
C PRO A 181 -24.59 -30.41 -12.27
N THR A 182 -25.70 -30.26 -11.57
CA THR A 182 -26.95 -30.92 -11.95
C THR A 182 -27.50 -30.26 -13.22
N SER A 183 -27.60 -31.05 -14.25
CA SER A 183 -28.11 -30.82 -15.60
C SER A 183 -29.27 -29.82 -15.67
N LEU A 184 -29.04 -28.71 -16.36
CA LEU A 184 -30.05 -27.84 -16.96
C LEU A 184 -30.56 -28.45 -18.27
N LEU A 185 -31.28 -29.57 -18.18
CA LEU A 185 -31.99 -30.18 -19.30
C LEU A 185 -33.35 -30.71 -18.80
N GLY A 186 -34.30 -29.80 -18.62
CA GLY A 186 -35.65 -30.17 -18.19
C GLY A 186 -36.56 -28.96 -18.04
N GLY A 187 -36.99 -28.35 -19.14
CA GLY A 187 -37.91 -27.22 -19.03
C GLY A 187 -38.29 -26.50 -20.31
N LEU A 188 -38.25 -27.18 -21.46
CA LEU A 188 -38.74 -26.64 -22.72
C LEU A 188 -39.87 -27.50 -23.30
N THR A 189 -40.93 -27.75 -22.51
CA THR A 189 -42.19 -28.33 -23.05
C THR A 189 -43.37 -27.79 -22.28
N SER A 190 -43.80 -26.56 -22.55
CA SER A 190 -45.12 -26.02 -22.21
C SER A 190 -45.32 -24.61 -22.74
N LEU A 191 -45.20 -24.39 -24.01
CA LEU A 191 -45.66 -23.16 -24.65
C LEU A 191 -46.09 -23.41 -26.10
N LEU A 192 -46.97 -24.41 -26.28
CA LEU A 192 -47.73 -24.63 -27.53
C LEU A 192 -49.08 -25.17 -27.15
N GLY A 193 -50.04 -24.29 -26.94
CA GLY A 193 -51.41 -24.68 -26.66
C GLY A 193 -52.30 -23.47 -26.34
N GLY A 194 -52.83 -22.78 -27.33
CA GLY A 194 -53.76 -21.71 -27.08
C GLY A 194 -54.03 -20.76 -28.23
N LEU A 195 -54.12 -21.24 -29.46
CA LEU A 195 -54.83 -20.54 -30.52
C LEU A 195 -56.30 -21.02 -30.48
N GLY A 196 -57.16 -20.30 -29.83
CA GLY A 196 -58.62 -20.44 -29.78
C GLY A 196 -59.28 -19.23 -30.38
N SER A 197 -59.80 -19.40 -31.61
CA SER A 197 -60.72 -18.63 -32.41
C SER A 197 -61.97 -18.14 -31.61
N SER A 198 -62.46 -16.93 -31.84
CA SER A 198 -63.81 -16.67 -32.25
C SER A 198 -64.22 -15.18 -32.21
N LYS A 199 -64.72 -14.76 -33.32
CA LYS A 199 -65.76 -13.76 -33.63
C LYS A 199 -65.53 -12.33 -33.21
#